data_3ed2bad1d1db8a34fcce61dbe42ac37e
#
_entry.id   3ed2bad1d1db8a34fcce61dbe42ac37e
#
_cell.length_a   1.000
_cell.length_b   1.000
_cell.length_c   1.000
_cell.angle_alpha   90.00
_cell.angle_beta   90.00
_cell.angle_gamma   90.00
#
_symmetry.space_group_name_H-M   'P 1'
#
loop_
_entity.id
_entity.type
_entity.pdbx_description
1 polymer ?
#
loop_
_entity_poly.entity_id
_entity_poly.type
_entity_poly.pdbx_seq_one_letter_code
_entity_poly.pdbx_strand_id
1 'polypeptide(L)'
;MKIKSLKVNTKQKKYSIYFNNNLVNEINEILDKENLKFEKFLIVYDSKIQKNTVEKIFKKIKAPKKFKLKFISSEANKNFKNVNLVIKYLLKEKFSRNDCVISLGGGIVGDLCSFAASIFKRGTKFINIPTTLLAQVDASIGGKTGVNDKKHGKNLIGTFYQPDLVLIDINFLKTLNPRELICGSVSYTHLTLPTKRIV
;
A
#
# COMPACT_ATOMS: atom_id res chain seq x y z
N MET A 1 -13.21 -16.51 -12.63
CA MET A 1 -13.83 -16.18 -11.32
C MET A 1 -14.08 -14.66 -11.30
N LYS A 2 -15.29 -14.19 -10.96
CA LYS A 2 -15.62 -12.76 -11.04
C LYS A 2 -14.80 -11.97 -10.00
N ILE A 3 -14.06 -10.94 -10.42
CA ILE A 3 -13.29 -10.07 -9.52
C ILE A 3 -14.28 -9.33 -8.60
N LYS A 4 -14.04 -9.39 -7.31
CA LYS A 4 -14.85 -8.66 -6.32
C LYS A 4 -14.25 -7.28 -6.11
N SER A 5 -15.10 -6.26 -6.01
CA SER A 5 -14.67 -4.89 -5.76
C SER A 5 -15.62 -4.15 -4.82
N LEU A 6 -15.07 -3.25 -4.05
CA LEU A 6 -15.78 -2.32 -3.18
C LEU A 6 -15.38 -0.89 -3.55
N LYS A 7 -16.35 -0.01 -3.75
CA LYS A 7 -16.09 1.43 -3.95
C LYS A 7 -16.16 2.15 -2.61
N VAL A 8 -15.11 2.87 -2.30
CA VAL A 8 -15.01 3.69 -1.09
C VAL A 8 -15.19 5.14 -1.49
N ASN A 9 -16.18 5.80 -0.88
CA ASN A 9 -16.47 7.22 -1.09
C ASN A 9 -16.09 7.99 0.17
N THR A 10 -15.08 8.84 0.07
CA THR A 10 -14.69 9.76 1.14
C THR A 10 -14.96 11.21 0.71
N LYS A 11 -14.92 12.15 1.66
CA LYS A 11 -15.03 13.59 1.34
C LYS A 11 -13.89 14.08 0.42
N GLN A 12 -12.73 13.43 0.45
CA GLN A 12 -11.55 13.85 -0.30
C GLN A 12 -11.43 13.18 -1.66
N LYS A 13 -11.77 11.89 -1.75
CA LYS A 13 -11.54 11.09 -2.95
C LYS A 13 -12.41 9.84 -2.97
N LYS A 14 -12.77 9.41 -4.16
CA LYS A 14 -13.37 8.08 -4.41
C LYS A 14 -12.28 7.16 -4.91
N TYR A 15 -12.24 5.92 -4.40
CA TYR A 15 -11.31 4.90 -4.86
C TYR A 15 -11.93 3.51 -4.78
N SER A 16 -11.32 2.54 -5.43
CA SER A 16 -11.78 1.16 -5.45
C SER A 16 -10.82 0.24 -4.68
N ILE A 17 -11.39 -0.74 -4.00
CA ILE A 17 -10.68 -1.86 -3.40
C ILE A 17 -11.07 -3.10 -4.18
N TYR A 18 -10.09 -3.78 -4.76
CA TYR A 18 -10.28 -5.07 -5.41
C TYR A 18 -9.73 -6.17 -4.52
N PHE A 19 -10.47 -7.27 -4.38
CA PHE A 19 -10.06 -8.41 -3.58
C PHE A 19 -10.44 -9.73 -4.25
N ASN A 20 -9.46 -10.59 -4.41
CA ASN A 20 -9.61 -11.93 -4.95
C ASN A 20 -8.30 -12.72 -4.78
N ASN A 21 -8.29 -13.97 -5.24
CA ASN A 21 -7.08 -14.74 -5.47
C ASN A 21 -6.48 -14.37 -6.84
N ASN A 22 -5.15 -14.29 -6.93
CA ASN A 22 -4.42 -14.04 -8.19
C ASN A 22 -4.71 -12.69 -8.87
N LEU A 23 -5.06 -11.64 -8.11
CA LEU A 23 -5.32 -10.30 -8.67
C LEU A 23 -4.14 -9.74 -9.47
N VAL A 24 -2.92 -10.17 -9.15
CA VAL A 24 -1.72 -9.81 -9.92
C VAL A 24 -1.86 -10.14 -11.41
N ASN A 25 -2.58 -11.18 -11.77
CA ASN A 25 -2.78 -11.54 -13.18
C ASN A 25 -3.73 -10.59 -13.92
N GLU A 26 -4.61 -9.93 -13.19
CA GLU A 26 -5.69 -9.08 -13.70
C GLU A 26 -5.40 -7.57 -13.51
N ILE A 27 -4.18 -7.25 -13.02
CA ILE A 27 -3.83 -5.89 -12.61
C ILE A 27 -4.00 -4.85 -13.73
N ASN A 28 -3.66 -5.19 -14.98
CA ASN A 28 -3.80 -4.23 -16.09
C ASN A 28 -5.28 -3.99 -16.45
N GLU A 29 -6.11 -5.01 -16.43
CA GLU A 29 -7.56 -4.87 -16.65
C GLU A 29 -8.19 -3.99 -15.57
N ILE A 30 -7.73 -4.15 -14.32
CA ILE A 30 -8.18 -3.30 -13.20
C ILE A 30 -7.72 -1.85 -13.40
N LEU A 31 -6.46 -1.65 -13.79
CA LEU A 31 -5.92 -0.31 -14.06
C LEU A 31 -6.68 0.39 -15.18
N ASP A 32 -6.99 -0.31 -16.26
CA ASP A 32 -7.76 0.21 -17.39
C ASP A 32 -9.20 0.55 -16.97
N LYS A 33 -9.85 -0.32 -16.18
CA LYS A 33 -11.20 -0.10 -15.65
C LYS A 33 -11.29 1.11 -14.73
N GLU A 34 -10.27 1.35 -13.91
CA GLU A 34 -10.18 2.51 -13.02
C GLU A 34 -9.58 3.75 -13.71
N ASN A 35 -9.30 3.67 -15.01
CA ASN A 35 -8.66 4.72 -15.81
C ASN A 35 -7.35 5.25 -15.20
N LEU A 36 -6.58 4.35 -14.57
CA LEU A 36 -5.31 4.66 -13.94
C LEU A 36 -4.16 4.50 -14.94
N LYS A 37 -3.85 5.58 -15.66
CA LYS A 37 -2.74 5.64 -16.63
C LYS A 37 -1.56 6.38 -16.02
N PHE A 38 -0.35 5.88 -16.25
CA PHE A 38 0.91 6.50 -15.84
C PHE A 38 2.04 6.06 -16.79
N GLU A 39 3.01 6.94 -16.98
CA GLU A 39 4.20 6.63 -17.80
C GLU A 39 5.27 5.94 -16.98
N LYS A 40 5.38 6.29 -15.69
CA LYS A 40 6.35 5.72 -14.78
C LYS A 40 5.65 5.19 -13.53
N PHE A 41 6.17 4.08 -13.02
CA PHE A 41 5.84 3.68 -11.66
C PHE A 41 7.07 3.26 -10.88
N LEU A 42 7.02 3.48 -9.58
CA LEU A 42 7.97 2.97 -8.60
C LEU A 42 7.27 1.96 -7.70
N ILE A 43 7.69 0.70 -7.73
CA ILE A 43 7.29 -0.29 -6.69
C ILE A 43 8.29 -0.20 -5.55
N VAL A 44 7.80 0.15 -4.36
CA VAL A 44 8.53 -0.01 -3.09
C VAL A 44 8.03 -1.29 -2.44
N TYR A 45 8.89 -2.27 -2.26
CA TYR A 45 8.49 -3.59 -1.79
C TYR A 45 9.25 -4.04 -0.54
N ASP A 46 8.54 -4.77 0.33
CA ASP A 46 9.14 -5.36 1.54
C ASP A 46 10.20 -6.40 1.16
N SER A 47 11.35 -6.31 1.81
CA SER A 47 12.48 -7.24 1.64
C SER A 47 12.14 -8.70 1.95
N LYS A 48 11.10 -8.93 2.73
CA LYS A 48 10.61 -10.27 3.11
C LYS A 48 9.82 -10.97 2.00
N ILE A 49 9.35 -10.22 1.01
CA ILE A 49 8.59 -10.79 -0.10
C ILE A 49 9.54 -11.53 -1.04
N GLN A 50 9.14 -12.73 -1.44
CA GLN A 50 9.92 -13.55 -2.35
C GLN A 50 10.21 -12.81 -3.67
N LYS A 51 11.48 -12.85 -4.10
CA LYS A 51 11.95 -12.15 -5.30
C LYS A 51 11.11 -12.48 -6.54
N ASN A 52 10.75 -13.75 -6.73
CA ASN A 52 9.94 -14.19 -7.87
C ASN A 52 8.54 -13.53 -7.89
N THR A 53 7.93 -13.33 -6.73
CA THR A 53 6.64 -12.64 -6.62
C THR A 53 6.76 -11.17 -7.01
N VAL A 54 7.80 -10.50 -6.52
CA VAL A 54 8.07 -9.09 -6.88
C VAL A 54 8.32 -8.97 -8.38
N GLU A 55 9.14 -9.83 -8.97
CA GLU A 55 9.43 -9.80 -10.42
C GLU A 55 8.19 -10.10 -11.27
N LYS A 56 7.33 -11.04 -10.82
CA LYS A 56 6.06 -11.32 -11.49
C LYS A 56 5.18 -10.08 -11.56
N ILE A 57 4.99 -9.38 -10.43
CA ILE A 57 4.18 -8.16 -10.36
C ILE A 57 4.81 -7.05 -11.21
N PHE A 58 6.11 -6.84 -11.05
CA PHE A 58 6.87 -5.81 -11.76
C PHE A 58 6.81 -5.97 -13.28
N LYS A 59 6.94 -7.20 -13.78
CA LYS A 59 6.83 -7.49 -15.22
C LYS A 59 5.41 -7.32 -15.73
N LYS A 60 4.41 -7.71 -14.93
CA LYS A 60 3.00 -7.73 -15.33
C LYS A 60 2.43 -6.32 -15.52
N ILE A 61 2.75 -5.37 -14.66
CA ILE A 61 2.24 -3.99 -14.78
C ILE A 61 2.82 -3.35 -16.05
N LYS A 62 1.94 -2.89 -16.92
CA LYS A 62 2.31 -2.21 -18.16
C LYS A 62 2.58 -0.73 -17.88
N ALA A 63 3.78 -0.26 -18.20
CA ALA A 63 4.17 1.16 -18.22
C ALA A 63 5.45 1.32 -19.03
N PRO A 64 5.69 2.48 -19.68
CA PRO A 64 6.90 2.74 -20.44
C PRO A 64 8.18 2.65 -19.61
N LYS A 65 8.14 3.17 -18.37
CA LYS A 65 9.30 3.15 -17.46
C LYS A 65 8.91 2.57 -16.11
N LYS A 66 9.71 1.62 -15.64
CA LYS A 66 9.43 0.83 -14.43
C LYS A 66 10.61 0.88 -13.49
N PHE A 67 10.33 1.13 -12.21
CA PHE A 67 11.35 1.22 -11.16
C PHE A 67 10.95 0.38 -9.96
N LYS A 68 11.94 -0.13 -9.23
CA LYS A 68 11.73 -0.89 -8.00
C LYS A 68 12.73 -0.50 -6.94
N LEU A 69 12.26 -0.41 -5.70
CA LEU A 69 13.04 -0.08 -4.52
C LEU A 69 12.75 -1.10 -3.43
N LYS A 70 13.78 -1.83 -2.99
CA LYS A 70 13.69 -2.77 -1.87
C LYS A 70 13.69 -2.00 -0.57
N PHE A 71 12.80 -2.35 0.35
CA PHE A 71 12.70 -1.73 1.66
C PHE A 71 12.72 -2.80 2.76
N ILE A 72 13.52 -2.58 3.81
CA ILE A 72 13.55 -3.45 4.99
C ILE A 72 12.49 -2.94 5.96
N SER A 73 11.34 -3.60 6.01
CA SER A 73 10.24 -3.19 6.87
C SER A 73 10.50 -3.55 8.33
N SER A 74 10.58 -2.51 9.15
CA SER A 74 10.65 -2.59 10.59
C SER A 74 10.11 -1.29 11.19
N GLU A 75 9.67 -1.32 12.45
CA GLU A 75 9.23 -0.10 13.15
C GLU A 75 10.34 0.96 13.20
N ALA A 76 11.60 0.57 13.34
CA ALA A 76 12.74 1.49 13.32
C ALA A 76 12.94 2.18 11.96
N ASN A 77 12.56 1.49 10.88
CA ASN A 77 12.68 2.03 9.53
C ASN A 77 11.42 2.81 9.08
N LYS A 78 10.34 2.76 9.84
CA LYS A 78 9.14 3.58 9.61
C LYS A 78 9.39 5.01 10.10
N ASN A 79 10.24 5.75 9.40
CA ASN A 79 10.70 7.08 9.82
C ASN A 79 10.83 8.04 8.63
N PHE A 80 10.94 9.34 8.93
CA PHE A 80 11.02 10.39 7.92
C PHE A 80 12.26 10.28 7.02
N LYS A 81 13.38 9.75 7.54
CA LYS A 81 14.60 9.51 6.75
C LYS A 81 14.31 8.58 5.57
N ASN A 82 13.54 7.52 5.78
CA ASN A 82 13.20 6.58 4.74
C ASN A 82 12.11 7.12 3.78
N VAL A 83 11.19 7.95 4.25
CA VAL A 83 10.30 8.73 3.35
C VAL A 83 11.13 9.59 2.40
N ASN A 84 12.14 10.31 2.93
CA ASN A 84 13.02 11.14 2.13
C ASN A 84 13.83 10.32 1.10
N LEU A 85 14.21 9.08 1.41
CA LEU A 85 14.85 8.19 0.42
C LEU A 85 13.92 7.89 -0.77
N VAL A 86 12.65 7.60 -0.52
CA VAL A 86 11.67 7.41 -1.59
C VAL A 86 11.52 8.68 -2.42
N ILE A 87 11.39 9.84 -1.77
CA ILE A 87 11.25 11.13 -2.46
C ILE A 87 12.48 11.44 -3.31
N LYS A 88 13.69 11.26 -2.77
CA LYS A 88 14.93 11.44 -3.51
C LYS A 88 15.00 10.54 -4.75
N TYR A 89 14.52 9.29 -4.63
CA TYR A 89 14.45 8.39 -5.76
C TYR A 89 13.49 8.90 -6.84
N LEU A 90 12.29 9.36 -6.44
CA LEU A 90 11.31 9.93 -7.37
C LEU A 90 11.85 11.19 -8.08
N LEU A 91 12.60 12.05 -7.35
CA LEU A 91 13.25 13.25 -7.92
C LEU A 91 14.34 12.88 -8.92
N LYS A 92 15.23 11.94 -8.56
CA LYS A 92 16.32 11.45 -9.41
C LYS A 92 15.80 10.92 -10.75
N GLU A 93 14.74 10.11 -10.70
CA GLU A 93 14.14 9.50 -11.89
C GLU A 93 13.11 10.43 -12.58
N LYS A 94 13.05 11.69 -12.17
CA LYS A 94 12.22 12.75 -12.75
C LYS A 94 10.74 12.32 -12.85
N PHE A 95 10.19 11.76 -11.76
CA PHE A 95 8.77 11.44 -11.69
C PHE A 95 7.92 12.70 -11.78
N SER A 96 6.79 12.60 -12.45
CA SER A 96 5.75 13.61 -12.53
C SER A 96 4.64 13.36 -11.50
N ARG A 97 3.72 14.29 -11.38
CA ARG A 97 2.53 14.14 -10.55
C ARG A 97 1.57 13.06 -11.08
N ASN A 98 1.63 12.78 -12.39
CA ASN A 98 0.78 11.80 -13.04
C ASN A 98 1.37 10.37 -13.00
N ASP A 99 2.61 10.23 -12.54
CA ASP A 99 3.24 8.93 -12.34
C ASP A 99 2.74 8.26 -11.06
N CYS A 100 3.12 7.00 -10.81
CA CYS A 100 2.53 6.20 -9.76
C CYS A 100 3.58 5.67 -8.79
N VAL A 101 3.29 5.75 -7.48
CA VAL A 101 3.97 5.00 -6.44
C VAL A 101 3.12 3.80 -6.08
N ILE A 102 3.73 2.62 -6.03
CA ILE A 102 3.07 1.36 -5.68
C ILE A 102 3.75 0.81 -4.44
N SER A 103 3.01 0.62 -3.36
CA SER A 103 3.49 -0.12 -2.20
C SER A 103 3.17 -1.60 -2.34
N LEU A 104 4.13 -2.46 -2.05
CA LEU A 104 3.96 -3.92 -2.00
C LEU A 104 4.52 -4.42 -0.67
N GLY A 105 3.66 -4.61 0.33
CA GLY A 105 4.11 -4.97 1.67
C GLY A 105 3.01 -4.87 2.73
N GLY A 106 3.43 -4.97 3.98
CA GLY A 106 2.56 -4.74 5.15
C GLY A 106 2.30 -3.25 5.41
N GLY A 107 1.63 -2.94 6.52
CA GLY A 107 1.25 -1.59 6.90
C GLY A 107 2.41 -0.58 6.95
N ILE A 108 3.61 -1.01 7.39
CA ILE A 108 4.80 -0.15 7.43
C ILE A 108 5.16 0.37 6.04
N VAL A 109 5.17 -0.51 5.03
CA VAL A 109 5.49 -0.13 3.64
C VAL A 109 4.38 0.73 3.07
N GLY A 110 3.11 0.37 3.33
CA GLY A 110 1.95 1.14 2.93
C GLY A 110 1.99 2.57 3.45
N ASP A 111 2.17 2.75 4.77
CA ASP A 111 2.22 4.06 5.42
C ASP A 111 3.37 4.94 4.91
N LEU A 112 4.56 4.36 4.77
CA LEU A 112 5.73 5.08 4.29
C LEU A 112 5.55 5.55 2.84
N CYS A 113 5.04 4.67 1.97
CA CYS A 113 4.83 4.98 0.55
C CYS A 113 3.71 5.98 0.34
N SER A 114 2.58 5.82 1.05
CA SER A 114 1.46 6.74 0.93
C SER A 114 1.83 8.13 1.46
N PHE A 115 2.61 8.22 2.55
CA PHE A 115 3.11 9.49 3.03
C PHE A 115 4.08 10.14 2.03
N ALA A 116 5.04 9.38 1.47
CA ALA A 116 5.91 9.89 0.41
C ALA A 116 5.12 10.38 -0.80
N ALA A 117 4.12 9.62 -1.24
CA ALA A 117 3.25 9.99 -2.36
C ALA A 117 2.43 11.26 -2.08
N SER A 118 1.96 11.44 -0.84
CA SER A 118 1.14 12.60 -0.45
C SER A 118 1.92 13.92 -0.52
N ILE A 119 3.19 13.92 -0.14
CA ILE A 119 4.02 15.13 -0.10
C ILE A 119 4.82 15.35 -1.38
N PHE A 120 5.11 14.30 -2.16
CA PHE A 120 5.81 14.43 -3.44
C PHE A 120 4.95 15.22 -4.42
N LYS A 121 5.45 16.38 -4.87
CA LYS A 121 4.75 17.31 -5.79
C LYS A 121 3.30 17.61 -5.36
N ARG A 122 3.02 17.64 -4.07
CA ARG A 122 1.67 17.87 -3.47
C ARG A 122 0.65 16.78 -3.82
N GLY A 123 1.13 15.56 -4.00
CA GLY A 123 0.34 14.37 -4.32
C GLY A 123 0.68 13.76 -5.67
N THR A 124 0.92 12.45 -5.69
CA THR A 124 1.10 11.64 -6.89
C THR A 124 0.25 10.39 -6.78
N LYS A 125 -0.06 9.72 -7.89
CA LYS A 125 -0.88 8.50 -7.84
C LYS A 125 -0.27 7.46 -6.92
N PHE A 126 -1.13 6.82 -6.12
CA PHE A 126 -0.73 5.81 -5.15
C PHE A 126 -1.60 4.56 -5.24
N ILE A 127 -0.97 3.42 -5.44
CA ILE A 127 -1.60 2.10 -5.43
C ILE A 127 -1.04 1.30 -4.25
N ASN A 128 -1.93 0.74 -3.44
CA ASN A 128 -1.54 -0.09 -2.30
C ASN A 128 -1.82 -1.57 -2.59
N ILE A 129 -0.79 -2.41 -2.45
CA ILE A 129 -0.86 -3.88 -2.55
C ILE A 129 -0.47 -4.46 -1.19
N PRO A 130 -1.43 -4.56 -0.25
CA PRO A 130 -1.15 -5.06 1.09
C PRO A 130 -0.90 -6.56 1.08
N THR A 131 0.18 -7.01 1.76
CA THR A 131 0.59 -8.41 1.78
C THR A 131 0.45 -9.08 3.15
N THR A 132 0.14 -8.33 4.22
CA THR A 132 -0.16 -8.88 5.55
C THR A 132 -1.64 -8.80 5.86
N LEU A 133 -2.16 -9.69 6.70
CA LEU A 133 -3.58 -9.71 7.05
C LEU A 133 -4.03 -8.37 7.65
N LEU A 134 -3.29 -7.85 8.63
CA LEU A 134 -3.58 -6.54 9.23
C LEU A 134 -3.65 -5.41 8.20
N ALA A 135 -2.74 -5.42 7.21
CA ALA A 135 -2.77 -4.42 6.16
C ALA A 135 -3.97 -4.60 5.21
N GLN A 136 -4.38 -5.84 4.92
CA GLN A 136 -5.50 -6.13 4.05
C GLN A 136 -6.85 -5.74 4.65
N VAL A 137 -7.02 -5.88 5.98
CA VAL A 137 -8.31 -5.63 6.64
C VAL A 137 -8.42 -4.23 7.26
N ASP A 138 -7.30 -3.54 7.49
CA ASP A 138 -7.27 -2.27 8.24
C ASP A 138 -6.32 -1.23 7.63
N ALA A 139 -5.00 -1.43 7.73
CA ALA A 139 -4.02 -0.37 7.47
C ALA A 139 -3.97 0.16 6.02
N SER A 140 -4.49 -0.59 5.03
CA SER A 140 -4.57 -0.12 3.63
C SER A 140 -5.80 0.74 3.34
N ILE A 141 -6.71 0.89 4.29
CA ILE A 141 -8.02 1.52 4.15
C ILE A 141 -8.10 2.76 5.02
N GLY A 142 -8.83 3.79 4.57
CA GLY A 142 -9.06 5.02 5.36
C GLY A 142 -8.02 6.12 5.15
N GLY A 143 -6.92 5.84 4.43
CA GLY A 143 -5.97 6.86 3.99
C GLY A 143 -5.11 7.46 5.12
N LYS A 144 -5.09 6.86 6.31
CA LYS A 144 -4.14 7.24 7.34
C LYS A 144 -2.73 6.87 6.88
N THR A 145 -1.82 7.84 6.92
CA THR A 145 -0.41 7.62 6.63
C THR A 145 0.40 8.09 7.80
N GLY A 146 1.55 7.51 8.07
CA GLY A 146 2.33 8.03 9.16
C GLY A 146 3.66 7.34 9.35
N VAL A 147 4.58 8.08 9.96
CA VAL A 147 5.90 7.59 10.35
C VAL A 147 6.20 7.94 11.80
N ASN A 148 7.16 7.21 12.36
CA ASN A 148 7.57 7.35 13.73
C ASN A 148 8.58 8.46 13.90
N ASP A 149 8.47 9.20 15.00
CA ASP A 149 9.56 10.03 15.52
C ASP A 149 10.32 9.24 16.58
N LYS A 150 11.65 9.27 16.48
CA LYS A 150 12.51 8.46 17.35
C LYS A 150 12.40 8.84 18.84
N LYS A 151 12.12 10.11 19.13
CA LYS A 151 12.06 10.63 20.49
C LYS A 151 10.64 10.68 21.05
N HIS A 152 9.65 10.96 20.20
CA HIS A 152 8.31 11.32 20.66
C HIS A 152 7.29 10.21 20.49
N GLY A 153 7.53 9.21 19.61
CA GLY A 153 6.64 8.06 19.51
C GLY A 153 6.27 7.63 18.08
N LYS A 154 5.27 6.73 18.02
CA LYS A 154 4.84 6.12 16.76
C LYS A 154 3.75 6.93 16.07
N ASN A 155 3.78 6.94 14.71
CA ASN A 155 2.73 7.49 13.84
C ASN A 155 2.38 8.97 14.09
N LEU A 156 3.34 9.78 14.55
CA LEU A 156 3.09 11.19 14.90
C LEU A 156 3.20 12.13 13.70
N ILE A 157 3.89 11.72 12.64
CA ILE A 157 4.11 12.54 11.45
C ILE A 157 3.48 11.86 10.26
N GLY A 158 2.52 12.50 9.62
CA GLY A 158 1.82 11.91 8.48
C GLY A 158 0.75 12.82 7.91
N THR A 159 -0.02 12.27 6.99
CA THR A 159 -1.14 12.94 6.32
C THR A 159 -2.33 11.99 6.21
N PHE A 160 -3.50 12.53 5.89
CA PHE A 160 -4.60 11.74 5.35
C PHE A 160 -4.50 11.75 3.82
N TYR A 161 -4.15 10.62 3.24
CA TYR A 161 -3.97 10.48 1.79
C TYR A 161 -4.63 9.21 1.25
N GLN A 162 -5.74 9.38 0.56
CA GLN A 162 -6.49 8.24 0.02
C GLN A 162 -5.74 7.64 -1.19
N PRO A 163 -5.61 6.30 -1.27
CA PRO A 163 -5.04 5.65 -2.44
C PRO A 163 -5.90 5.89 -3.69
N ASP A 164 -5.33 5.70 -4.86
CA ASP A 164 -6.09 5.61 -6.11
C ASP A 164 -6.72 4.22 -6.27
N LEU A 165 -6.05 3.20 -5.72
CA LEU A 165 -6.45 1.81 -5.84
C LEU A 165 -5.86 0.99 -4.70
N VAL A 166 -6.63 0.04 -4.16
CA VAL A 166 -6.13 -0.99 -3.26
C VAL A 166 -6.36 -2.36 -3.91
N LEU A 167 -5.31 -3.18 -3.96
CA LEU A 167 -5.34 -4.53 -4.54
C LEU A 167 -5.02 -5.57 -3.47
N ILE A 168 -6.03 -6.24 -2.97
CA ILE A 168 -5.94 -7.27 -1.92
C ILE A 168 -5.90 -8.64 -2.58
N ASP A 169 -4.71 -9.21 -2.79
CA ASP A 169 -4.55 -10.58 -3.24
C ASP A 169 -4.38 -11.50 -2.02
N ILE A 170 -5.37 -12.35 -1.80
CA ILE A 170 -5.43 -13.25 -0.65
C ILE A 170 -4.28 -14.29 -0.67
N ASN A 171 -3.71 -14.57 -1.84
CA ASN A 171 -2.58 -15.51 -1.93
C ASN A 171 -1.33 -15.05 -1.17
N PHE A 172 -1.17 -13.75 -0.91
CA PHE A 172 -0.07 -13.28 -0.07
C PHE A 172 -0.13 -13.86 1.35
N LEU A 173 -1.32 -14.16 1.86
CA LEU A 173 -1.48 -14.72 3.21
C LEU A 173 -0.91 -16.14 3.34
N LYS A 174 -0.80 -16.90 2.23
CA LYS A 174 -0.22 -18.25 2.23
C LYS A 174 1.27 -18.29 2.60
N THR A 175 1.97 -17.17 2.42
CA THR A 175 3.41 -17.05 2.71
C THR A 175 3.71 -16.29 3.98
N LEU A 176 2.67 -15.88 4.72
CA LEU A 176 2.82 -15.15 5.98
C LEU A 176 3.24 -16.06 7.12
N ASN A 177 4.07 -15.51 8.00
CA ASN A 177 4.39 -16.15 9.27
C ASN A 177 3.10 -16.26 10.12
N PRO A 178 2.85 -17.41 10.82
CA PRO A 178 1.70 -17.59 11.69
C PRO A 178 1.47 -16.45 12.69
N ARG A 179 2.52 -15.87 13.24
CA ARG A 179 2.44 -14.71 14.15
C ARG A 179 1.83 -13.49 13.49
N GLU A 180 2.15 -13.18 12.22
CA GLU A 180 1.59 -12.06 11.49
C GLU A 180 0.11 -12.30 11.12
N LEU A 181 -0.30 -13.56 10.92
CA LEU A 181 -1.69 -13.93 10.74
C LEU A 181 -2.50 -13.70 12.02
N ILE A 182 -1.97 -14.13 13.18
CA ILE A 182 -2.62 -13.94 14.49
C ILE A 182 -2.76 -12.45 14.79
N CYS A 183 -1.72 -11.64 14.60
CA CYS A 183 -1.80 -10.19 14.82
C CYS A 183 -2.91 -9.53 13.98
N GLY A 184 -3.09 -9.96 12.74
CA GLY A 184 -4.17 -9.45 11.88
C GLY A 184 -5.57 -9.90 12.31
N SER A 185 -5.71 -11.13 12.84
CA SER A 185 -6.99 -11.67 13.31
C SER A 185 -7.50 -10.98 14.58
N VAL A 186 -6.60 -10.55 15.47
CA VAL A 186 -6.97 -9.78 16.68
C VAL A 186 -7.64 -8.45 16.31
N SER A 187 -7.13 -7.73 15.31
CA SER A 187 -7.76 -6.49 14.84
C SER A 187 -9.19 -6.75 14.33
N TYR A 188 -9.40 -7.81 13.58
CA TYR A 188 -10.72 -8.20 13.08
C TYR A 188 -11.70 -8.56 14.21
N THR A 189 -11.26 -9.30 15.23
CA THR A 189 -12.13 -9.67 16.37
C THR A 189 -12.55 -8.45 17.18
N HIS A 190 -11.68 -7.46 17.36
CA HIS A 190 -12.06 -6.20 18.05
C HIS A 190 -13.06 -5.36 17.26
N LEU A 191 -13.00 -5.38 15.93
CA LEU A 191 -13.95 -4.67 15.07
C LEU A 191 -15.32 -5.37 15.00
N THR A 192 -15.38 -6.69 15.24
CA THR A 192 -16.62 -7.48 15.10
C THR A 192 -17.29 -7.81 16.43
N LEU A 193 -16.64 -7.60 17.58
CA LEU A 193 -17.29 -7.74 18.87
C LEU A 193 -18.33 -6.62 19.04
N PRO A 194 -19.62 -6.96 19.29
CA PRO A 194 -20.60 -5.96 19.62
C PRO A 194 -20.15 -5.29 20.92
N THR A 195 -19.78 -4.02 20.83
CA THR A 195 -19.63 -3.17 22.02
C THR A 195 -21.03 -3.06 22.61
N LYS A 196 -21.38 -3.94 23.55
CA LYS A 196 -22.52 -3.69 24.45
C LYS A 196 -22.20 -2.38 25.15
N ARG A 197 -22.84 -1.29 24.71
CA ARG A 197 -23.00 -0.12 25.57
C ARG A 197 -23.73 -0.60 26.79
N ILE A 198 -23.02 -0.71 27.89
CA ILE A 198 -23.65 -0.77 29.23
C ILE A 198 -24.12 0.67 29.46
N VAL A 199 -25.41 0.84 29.34
CA VAL A 199 -26.10 2.05 29.81
C VAL A 199 -26.20 1.96 31.32
#